data_18acdc030bc8546ebd1e02166f8f760c
#
_entry.id   18acdc030bc8546ebd1e02166f8f760c
#
_cell.length_a   1.000
_cell.length_b   1.000
_cell.length_c   1.000
_cell.angle_alpha   90.00
_cell.angle_beta   90.00
_cell.angle_gamma   90.00
#
_symmetry.space_group_name_H-M   'P 1'
#
loop_
_entity.id
_entity.type
_entity.pdbx_description
1 polymer ?
#
loop_
_entity_poly.entity_id
_entity_poly.type
_entity_poly.pdbx_seq_one_letter_code
_entity_poly.pdbx_strand_id
1 'polypeptide(L)'
;NAVDFSGRENLNVERGVKDKVVTFLGRITFQKGPEYFIEAAAKVLKRTNNVRFVMAGSGDMMSRCICHVARLGISDRFHFTGFLRGAEVQKMFALSDVYIMPSVSEPFGISPLEAMRSNVPSIISKQSGAAEVLKYAFKVDFWDVDAMADEIYALLQYPALSLYASKYGYEEVNTLKWNNATLKLKNIYESIINK
;
A
#
# COMPACT_ATOMS: atom_id res chain seq x y z
N ASN A 1 -13.44 -3.70 -11.43
CA ASN A 1 -13.44 -2.67 -10.39
C ASN A 1 -12.74 -1.42 -10.90
N ALA A 2 -13.24 -0.26 -10.52
CA ALA A 2 -12.65 1.03 -10.79
C ALA A 2 -12.84 1.92 -9.55
N VAL A 3 -12.06 2.99 -9.43
CA VAL A 3 -12.11 3.89 -8.29
C VAL A 3 -12.43 5.30 -8.78
N ASP A 4 -13.35 5.97 -8.10
CA ASP A 4 -13.57 7.39 -8.31
C ASP A 4 -12.62 8.18 -7.41
N PHE A 5 -11.80 8.99 -8.05
CA PHE A 5 -10.82 9.85 -7.38
C PHE A 5 -11.17 11.34 -7.49
N SER A 6 -12.38 11.68 -7.91
CA SER A 6 -12.80 13.07 -8.01
C SER A 6 -12.69 13.78 -6.65
N GLY A 7 -12.12 15.00 -6.65
CA GLY A 7 -11.94 15.80 -5.44
C GLY A 7 -10.76 15.39 -4.54
N ARG A 8 -9.88 14.50 -4.97
CA ARG A 8 -8.66 14.13 -4.24
C ARG A 8 -7.44 14.79 -4.91
N GLU A 9 -6.96 15.87 -4.34
CA GLU A 9 -5.73 16.55 -4.78
C GLU A 9 -4.50 15.99 -4.07
N ASN A 10 -3.35 16.00 -4.76
CA ASN A 10 -2.08 15.67 -4.14
C ASN A 10 -1.72 16.78 -3.13
N LEU A 11 -1.70 16.44 -1.84
CA LEU A 11 -1.35 17.37 -0.78
C LEU A 11 0.17 17.54 -0.71
N ASN A 12 0.62 18.78 -0.80
CA ASN A 12 2.01 19.12 -0.49
C ASN A 12 2.13 19.23 1.04
N VAL A 13 2.62 18.19 1.69
CA VAL A 13 2.75 18.15 3.16
C VAL A 13 4.22 18.30 3.52
N GLU A 14 4.55 19.30 4.36
CA GLU A 14 5.90 19.41 4.91
C GLU A 14 6.22 18.20 5.78
N ARG A 15 7.32 17.53 5.48
CA ARG A 15 7.82 16.42 6.28
C ARG A 15 8.57 16.96 7.49
N GLY A 16 8.00 16.78 8.68
CA GLY A 16 8.68 17.04 9.95
C GLY A 16 9.76 16.00 10.31
N VAL A 17 9.90 14.92 9.52
CA VAL A 17 10.81 13.80 9.80
C VAL A 17 11.69 13.55 8.58
N LYS A 18 13.00 13.40 8.81
CA LYS A 18 13.98 13.06 7.75
C LYS A 18 13.95 11.58 7.35
N ASP A 19 13.46 10.71 8.24
CA ASP A 19 13.38 9.28 8.01
C ASP A 19 12.40 8.96 6.87
N LYS A 20 12.69 7.89 6.13
CA LYS A 20 11.76 7.31 5.16
C LYS A 20 10.57 6.69 5.88
N VAL A 21 9.41 6.68 5.24
CA VAL A 21 8.16 6.18 5.83
C VAL A 21 7.59 5.03 5.00
N VAL A 22 7.42 3.89 5.64
CA VAL A 22 6.75 2.71 5.06
C VAL A 22 5.40 2.54 5.75
N THR A 23 4.33 2.45 4.96
CA THR A 23 2.97 2.54 5.47
C THR A 23 2.13 1.31 5.13
N PHE A 24 1.39 0.83 6.12
CA PHE A 24 0.28 -0.09 6.01
C PHE A 24 -1.03 0.66 6.28
N LEU A 25 -2.04 0.48 5.45
CA LEU A 25 -3.38 1.03 5.67
C LEU A 25 -4.44 -0.04 5.50
N GLY A 26 -5.23 -0.29 6.53
CA GLY A 26 -6.33 -1.24 6.46
C GLY A 26 -6.89 -1.63 7.82
N ARG A 27 -7.88 -2.52 7.82
CA ARG A 27 -8.34 -3.14 9.05
C ARG A 27 -7.21 -3.98 9.66
N ILE A 28 -6.98 -3.86 10.96
CA ILE A 28 -5.94 -4.62 11.64
C ILE A 28 -6.54 -5.97 12.09
N THR A 29 -6.69 -6.86 11.11
CA THR A 29 -7.29 -8.21 11.23
C THR A 29 -6.39 -9.22 10.55
N PHE A 30 -6.55 -10.51 10.87
CA PHE A 30 -5.78 -11.59 10.25
C PHE A 30 -5.80 -11.54 8.71
N GLN A 31 -6.97 -11.25 8.13
CA GLN A 31 -7.14 -11.17 6.67
C GLN A 31 -6.19 -10.15 6.00
N LYS A 32 -5.85 -9.05 6.69
CA LYS A 32 -4.98 -7.98 6.18
C LYS A 32 -3.50 -8.22 6.44
N GLY A 33 -3.13 -9.24 7.19
CA GLY A 33 -1.76 -9.67 7.40
C GLY A 33 -0.85 -8.68 8.14
N PRO A 34 -1.33 -7.98 9.21
CA PRO A 34 -0.53 -6.96 9.89
C PRO A 34 0.75 -7.53 10.51
N GLU A 35 0.76 -8.81 10.89
CA GLU A 35 1.92 -9.46 11.49
C GLU A 35 3.06 -9.62 10.48
N TYR A 36 2.75 -9.94 9.21
CA TYR A 36 3.76 -10.02 8.15
C TYR A 36 4.42 -8.67 7.89
N PHE A 37 3.65 -7.58 7.96
CA PHE A 37 4.20 -6.22 7.88
C PHE A 37 5.16 -5.92 9.03
N ILE A 38 4.81 -6.31 10.27
CA ILE A 38 5.66 -6.10 11.46
C ILE A 38 6.97 -6.90 11.35
N GLU A 39 6.89 -8.16 10.90
CA GLU A 39 8.05 -9.00 10.71
C GLU A 39 8.98 -8.48 9.60
N ALA A 40 8.42 -8.03 8.48
CA ALA A 40 9.19 -7.39 7.42
C ALA A 40 9.86 -6.11 7.91
N ALA A 41 9.16 -5.28 8.70
CA ALA A 41 9.71 -4.08 9.32
C ALA A 41 10.92 -4.40 10.20
N ALA A 42 10.85 -5.44 11.03
CA ALA A 42 11.96 -5.87 11.87
C ALA A 42 13.18 -6.32 11.04
N LYS A 43 12.96 -6.97 9.89
CA LYS A 43 14.06 -7.37 8.99
C LYS A 43 14.69 -6.17 8.30
N VAL A 44 13.91 -5.20 7.86
CA VAL A 44 14.41 -3.94 7.25
C VAL A 44 15.23 -3.15 8.26
N LEU A 45 14.75 -3.04 9.51
CA LEU A 45 15.44 -2.30 10.59
C LEU A 45 16.79 -2.92 11.00
N LYS A 46 17.03 -4.19 10.69
CA LYS A 46 18.38 -4.78 10.82
C LYS A 46 19.39 -4.26 9.79
N ARG A 47 18.90 -3.69 8.69
CA ARG A 47 19.70 -3.24 7.53
C ARG A 47 19.85 -1.71 7.47
N THR A 48 18.86 -0.95 7.99
CA THR A 48 18.84 0.51 7.98
C THR A 48 18.03 1.09 9.13
N ASN A 49 18.52 2.20 9.70
CA ASN A 49 17.85 2.90 10.80
C ASN A 49 17.11 4.17 10.36
N ASN A 50 17.21 4.56 9.08
CA ASN A 50 16.63 5.79 8.56
C ASN A 50 15.20 5.56 8.00
N VAL A 51 14.43 4.72 8.68
CA VAL A 51 13.07 4.35 8.28
C VAL A 51 12.14 4.27 9.49
N ARG A 52 10.91 4.68 9.29
CA ARG A 52 9.80 4.52 10.21
C ARG A 52 8.68 3.72 9.55
N PHE A 53 8.03 2.90 10.35
CA PHE A 53 6.90 2.10 9.91
C PHE A 53 5.62 2.66 10.52
N VAL A 54 4.58 2.80 9.70
CA VAL A 54 3.29 3.36 10.11
C VAL A 54 2.21 2.34 9.81
N MET A 55 1.47 1.93 10.84
CA MET A 55 0.29 1.08 10.71
C MET A 55 -0.96 1.91 10.98
N ALA A 56 -1.71 2.19 9.91
CA ALA A 56 -2.93 2.97 9.97
C ALA A 56 -4.16 2.06 9.87
N GLY A 57 -5.05 2.19 10.86
CA GLY A 57 -6.28 1.42 10.94
C GLY A 57 -6.65 1.00 12.34
N SER A 58 -7.70 0.21 12.44
CA SER A 58 -8.16 -0.41 13.68
C SER A 58 -8.63 -1.84 13.42
N GLY A 59 -8.71 -2.66 14.45
CA GLY A 59 -9.16 -4.04 14.36
C GLY A 59 -8.84 -4.85 15.60
N ASP A 60 -9.30 -6.08 15.60
CA ASP A 60 -9.19 -7.03 16.71
C ASP A 60 -7.75 -7.45 17.01
N MET A 61 -6.85 -7.35 16.03
CA MET A 61 -5.43 -7.67 16.24
C MET A 61 -4.58 -6.48 16.72
N MET A 62 -5.13 -5.28 16.96
CA MET A 62 -4.35 -4.10 17.34
C MET A 62 -3.46 -4.36 18.57
N SER A 63 -4.02 -4.84 19.67
CA SER A 63 -3.26 -5.12 20.90
C SER A 63 -2.17 -6.16 20.66
N ARG A 64 -2.46 -7.20 19.88
CA ARG A 64 -1.49 -8.23 19.50
C ARG A 64 -0.34 -7.65 18.68
N CYS A 65 -0.63 -6.77 17.73
CA CYS A 65 0.37 -6.07 16.91
C CYS A 65 1.28 -5.17 17.76
N ILE A 66 0.71 -4.41 18.69
CA ILE A 66 1.49 -3.56 19.62
C ILE A 66 2.44 -4.42 20.47
N CYS A 67 1.95 -5.51 21.04
CA CYS A 67 2.78 -6.45 21.79
C CYS A 67 3.87 -7.11 20.91
N HIS A 68 3.57 -7.41 19.64
CA HIS A 68 4.52 -7.99 18.71
C HIS A 68 5.66 -7.01 18.38
N VAL A 69 5.34 -5.75 18.07
CA VAL A 69 6.31 -4.67 17.86
C VAL A 69 7.22 -4.47 19.08
N ALA A 70 6.65 -4.46 20.30
CA ALA A 70 7.39 -4.35 21.54
C ALA A 70 8.34 -5.54 21.76
N ARG A 71 7.88 -6.76 21.49
CA ARG A 71 8.68 -7.99 21.62
C ARG A 71 9.86 -8.01 20.66
N LEU A 72 9.69 -7.46 19.47
CA LEU A 72 10.77 -7.34 18.47
C LEU A 72 11.73 -6.18 18.75
N GLY A 73 11.44 -5.32 19.75
CA GLY A 73 12.30 -4.20 20.14
C GLY A 73 12.35 -3.06 19.12
N ILE A 74 11.30 -2.89 18.31
CA ILE A 74 11.23 -1.87 17.23
C ILE A 74 10.22 -0.76 17.49
N SER A 75 9.76 -0.59 18.73
CA SER A 75 8.71 0.36 19.10
C SER A 75 9.06 1.83 18.81
N ASP A 76 10.33 2.19 18.86
CA ASP A 76 10.83 3.55 18.57
C ASP A 76 10.76 3.90 17.09
N ARG A 77 10.63 2.90 16.21
CA ARG A 77 10.55 3.01 14.76
C ARG A 77 9.19 2.66 14.19
N PHE A 78 8.23 2.27 15.04
CA PHE A 78 6.92 1.82 14.62
C PHE A 78 5.82 2.70 15.22
N HIS A 79 4.90 3.18 14.39
CA HIS A 79 3.82 4.08 14.80
C HIS A 79 2.45 3.53 14.42
N PHE A 80 1.51 3.52 15.38
CA PHE A 80 0.12 3.15 15.19
C PHE A 80 -0.74 4.42 15.20
N THR A 81 -1.40 4.74 14.10
CA THR A 81 -2.20 5.98 14.00
C THR A 81 -3.62 5.81 14.54
N GLY A 82 -4.11 4.58 14.66
CA GLY A 82 -5.53 4.33 14.75
C GLY A 82 -6.23 4.50 13.40
N PHE A 83 -7.56 4.63 13.42
CA PHE A 83 -8.38 4.74 12.22
C PHE A 83 -8.26 6.15 11.61
N LEU A 84 -7.93 6.24 10.33
CA LEU A 84 -7.84 7.49 9.57
C LEU A 84 -9.00 7.64 8.58
N ARG A 85 -9.41 8.88 8.30
CA ARG A 85 -10.51 9.20 7.36
C ARG A 85 -10.14 10.34 6.41
N GLY A 86 -10.66 10.26 5.19
CA GLY A 86 -10.64 11.36 4.22
C GLY A 86 -9.27 11.99 4.06
N ALA A 87 -9.12 13.26 4.44
CA ALA A 87 -7.89 14.03 4.31
C ALA A 87 -6.71 13.46 5.12
N GLU A 88 -6.96 12.75 6.23
CA GLU A 88 -5.89 12.15 7.03
C GLU A 88 -5.21 11.01 6.27
N VAL A 89 -5.99 10.21 5.52
CA VAL A 89 -5.46 9.16 4.64
C VAL A 89 -4.60 9.77 3.54
N GLN A 90 -5.05 10.87 2.94
CA GLN A 90 -4.28 11.59 1.91
C GLN A 90 -2.97 12.14 2.47
N LYS A 91 -3.01 12.76 3.66
CA LYS A 91 -1.80 13.24 4.35
C LYS A 91 -0.82 12.10 4.65
N MET A 92 -1.32 10.96 5.11
CA MET A 92 -0.50 9.78 5.37
C MET A 92 0.20 9.31 4.09
N PHE A 93 -0.52 9.17 2.96
CA PHE A 93 0.11 8.79 1.69
C PHE A 93 1.11 9.84 1.20
N ALA A 94 0.82 11.14 1.35
CA ALA A 94 1.76 12.21 0.98
C ALA A 94 3.07 12.16 1.78
N LEU A 95 3.06 11.59 2.98
CA LEU A 95 4.24 11.37 3.82
C LEU A 95 4.93 10.02 3.56
N SER A 96 4.29 9.10 2.84
CA SER A 96 4.77 7.73 2.64
C SER A 96 5.79 7.66 1.50
N ASP A 97 6.84 6.87 1.68
CA ASP A 97 7.80 6.52 0.62
C ASP A 97 7.49 5.15 -0.01
N VAL A 98 6.89 4.24 0.76
CA VAL A 98 6.47 2.91 0.30
C VAL A 98 5.15 2.55 0.99
N TYR A 99 4.23 1.98 0.24
CA TYR A 99 3.00 1.40 0.75
C TYR A 99 3.03 -0.12 0.67
N ILE A 100 2.49 -0.79 1.71
CA ILE A 100 2.44 -2.25 1.78
C ILE A 100 1.02 -2.74 2.06
N MET A 101 0.58 -3.78 1.31
CA MET A 101 -0.65 -4.52 1.55
C MET A 101 -0.36 -6.04 1.58
N PRO A 102 0.05 -6.61 2.72
CA PRO A 102 0.41 -8.02 2.85
C PRO A 102 -0.82 -8.90 3.16
N SER A 103 -1.93 -8.66 2.48
CA SER A 103 -3.20 -9.33 2.78
C SER A 103 -3.14 -10.82 2.47
N VAL A 104 -3.60 -11.63 3.42
CA VAL A 104 -3.76 -13.09 3.28
C VAL A 104 -4.83 -13.40 2.23
N SER A 105 -5.90 -12.60 2.22
CA SER A 105 -6.98 -12.68 1.23
C SER A 105 -7.58 -11.29 1.04
N GLU A 106 -7.59 -10.81 -0.18
CA GLU A 106 -8.11 -9.50 -0.53
C GLU A 106 -8.88 -9.60 -1.85
N PRO A 107 -10.21 -9.46 -1.88
CA PRO A 107 -10.99 -9.57 -3.13
C PRO A 107 -10.54 -8.60 -4.22
N PHE A 108 -10.11 -7.39 -3.85
CA PHE A 108 -9.54 -6.42 -4.78
C PHE A 108 -8.43 -5.61 -4.12
N GLY A 109 -8.74 -4.74 -3.16
CA GLY A 109 -7.83 -3.82 -2.50
C GLY A 109 -7.80 -2.44 -3.19
N ILE A 110 -8.51 -1.47 -2.61
CA ILE A 110 -8.56 -0.09 -3.12
C ILE A 110 -7.33 0.71 -2.65
N SER A 111 -6.84 0.43 -1.47
CA SER A 111 -5.75 1.18 -0.85
C SER A 111 -4.43 1.20 -1.65
N PRO A 112 -4.01 0.14 -2.39
CA PRO A 112 -2.86 0.25 -3.29
C PRO A 112 -3.07 1.26 -4.41
N LEU A 113 -4.31 1.35 -4.95
CA LEU A 113 -4.62 2.33 -6.00
C LEU A 113 -4.55 3.76 -5.46
N GLU A 114 -5.02 3.98 -4.22
CA GLU A 114 -4.94 5.28 -3.53
C GLU A 114 -3.48 5.68 -3.27
N ALA A 115 -2.64 4.73 -2.84
CA ALA A 115 -1.22 4.93 -2.64
C ALA A 115 -0.49 5.27 -3.95
N MET A 116 -0.68 4.47 -4.99
CA MET A 116 -0.06 4.69 -6.31
C MET A 116 -0.52 6.02 -6.93
N ARG A 117 -1.79 6.41 -6.74
CA ARG A 117 -2.27 7.73 -7.16
C ARG A 117 -1.62 8.87 -6.40
N SER A 118 -1.16 8.63 -5.19
CA SER A 118 -0.39 9.60 -4.39
C SER A 118 1.12 9.55 -4.70
N ASN A 119 1.51 8.94 -5.83
CA ASN A 119 2.90 8.70 -6.23
C ASN A 119 3.70 7.87 -5.22
N VAL A 120 3.04 6.95 -4.50
CA VAL A 120 3.68 6.05 -3.55
C VAL A 120 3.82 4.67 -4.18
N PRO A 121 5.06 4.15 -4.35
CA PRO A 121 5.28 2.79 -4.84
C PRO A 121 4.66 1.79 -3.87
N SER A 122 4.01 0.77 -4.42
CA SER A 122 3.20 -0.17 -3.64
C SER A 122 3.72 -1.60 -3.77
N ILE A 123 3.83 -2.28 -2.62
CA ILE A 123 4.09 -3.71 -2.52
C ILE A 123 2.78 -4.38 -2.08
N ILE A 124 2.31 -5.36 -2.83
CA ILE A 124 1.04 -6.02 -2.59
C ILE A 124 1.19 -7.54 -2.55
N SER A 125 0.30 -8.17 -1.81
CA SER A 125 0.20 -9.63 -1.82
C SER A 125 -0.27 -10.13 -3.19
N LYS A 126 0.34 -11.20 -3.69
CA LYS A 126 -0.11 -11.94 -4.89
C LYS A 126 -1.52 -12.49 -4.73
N GLN A 127 -1.97 -12.70 -3.47
CA GLN A 127 -3.30 -13.20 -3.10
C GLN A 127 -4.37 -12.10 -3.06
N SER A 128 -4.12 -10.96 -3.68
CA SER A 128 -5.09 -9.86 -3.82
C SER A 128 -5.56 -9.72 -5.26
N GLY A 129 -6.84 -9.40 -5.46
CA GLY A 129 -7.38 -9.12 -6.81
C GLY A 129 -6.70 -7.90 -7.47
N ALA A 130 -6.13 -6.97 -6.71
CA ALA A 130 -5.31 -5.89 -7.25
C ALA A 130 -4.06 -6.41 -7.96
N ALA A 131 -3.50 -7.56 -7.53
CA ALA A 131 -2.32 -8.15 -8.17
C ALA A 131 -2.58 -8.64 -9.60
N GLU A 132 -3.82 -8.94 -9.95
CA GLU A 132 -4.20 -9.32 -11.32
C GLU A 132 -4.22 -8.12 -12.28
N VAL A 133 -4.45 -6.92 -11.75
CA VAL A 133 -4.71 -5.71 -12.53
C VAL A 133 -3.48 -4.79 -12.56
N LEU A 134 -2.82 -4.60 -11.41
CA LEU A 134 -1.70 -3.67 -11.28
C LEU A 134 -0.40 -4.31 -11.78
N LYS A 135 0.21 -3.72 -12.81
CA LYS A 135 1.48 -4.17 -13.40
C LYS A 135 2.70 -3.57 -12.69
N TYR A 136 2.56 -2.33 -12.22
CA TYR A 136 3.66 -1.57 -11.61
C TYR A 136 3.69 -1.61 -10.08
N ALA A 137 2.79 -2.39 -9.45
CA ALA A 137 2.93 -2.77 -8.07
C ALA A 137 3.87 -3.97 -7.94
N PHE A 138 4.75 -3.97 -6.94
CA PHE A 138 5.58 -5.11 -6.58
C PHE A 138 4.71 -6.19 -5.94
N LYS A 139 4.96 -7.45 -6.25
CA LYS A 139 4.08 -8.56 -5.86
C LYS A 139 4.86 -9.63 -5.13
N VAL A 140 4.51 -9.85 -3.87
CA VAL A 140 5.11 -10.86 -3.00
C VAL A 140 4.05 -11.81 -2.48
N ASP A 141 4.43 -13.02 -2.12
CA ASP A 141 3.54 -13.88 -1.34
C ASP A 141 3.44 -13.33 0.08
N PHE A 142 2.23 -13.27 0.67
CA PHE A 142 2.04 -12.61 1.98
C PHE A 142 2.88 -13.25 3.09
N TRP A 143 3.20 -14.53 2.99
CA TRP A 143 4.03 -15.26 3.95
C TRP A 143 5.54 -15.09 3.71
N ASP A 144 5.94 -14.62 2.53
CA ASP A 144 7.36 -14.41 2.20
C ASP A 144 7.84 -13.07 2.75
N VAL A 145 8.08 -13.07 4.06
CA VAL A 145 8.53 -11.88 4.80
C VAL A 145 9.92 -11.42 4.36
N ASP A 146 10.76 -12.35 3.88
CA ASP A 146 12.09 -12.01 3.38
C ASP A 146 12.00 -11.25 2.06
N ALA A 147 11.27 -11.75 1.08
CA ALA A 147 11.02 -11.04 -0.17
C ALA A 147 10.36 -9.68 0.09
N MET A 148 9.39 -9.61 1.00
CA MET A 148 8.75 -8.35 1.38
C MET A 148 9.74 -7.34 1.94
N ALA A 149 10.64 -7.77 2.83
CA ALA A 149 11.67 -6.91 3.40
C ALA A 149 12.70 -6.46 2.35
N ASP A 150 13.06 -7.34 1.41
CA ASP A 150 13.98 -7.02 0.31
C ASP A 150 13.38 -5.97 -0.64
N GLU A 151 12.11 -6.10 -1.02
CA GLU A 151 11.42 -5.13 -1.86
C GLU A 151 11.27 -3.77 -1.16
N ILE A 152 10.92 -3.75 0.14
CA ILE A 152 10.92 -2.50 0.92
C ILE A 152 12.30 -1.86 0.89
N TYR A 153 13.33 -2.64 1.22
CA TYR A 153 14.69 -2.12 1.28
C TYR A 153 15.16 -1.60 -0.08
N ALA A 154 14.85 -2.31 -1.16
CA ALA A 154 15.21 -1.89 -2.52
C ALA A 154 14.56 -0.54 -2.89
N LEU A 155 13.25 -0.39 -2.63
CA LEU A 155 12.53 0.86 -2.90
C LEU A 155 13.04 2.04 -2.06
N LEU A 156 13.52 1.78 -0.83
CA LEU A 156 14.09 2.81 0.02
C LEU A 156 15.52 3.21 -0.39
N GLN A 157 16.32 2.27 -0.91
CA GLN A 157 17.74 2.48 -1.20
C GLN A 157 18.00 2.92 -2.64
N TYR A 158 17.17 2.54 -3.59
CA TYR A 158 17.36 2.85 -5.02
C TYR A 158 16.37 3.90 -5.51
N PRO A 159 16.71 5.22 -5.50
CA PRO A 159 15.80 6.28 -5.90
C PRO A 159 15.26 6.13 -7.32
N ALA A 160 16.06 5.61 -8.24
CA ALA A 160 15.62 5.38 -9.62
C ALA A 160 14.50 4.32 -9.69
N LEU A 161 14.58 3.25 -8.89
CA LEU A 161 13.54 2.22 -8.80
C LEU A 161 12.26 2.80 -8.22
N SER A 162 12.37 3.53 -7.10
CA SER A 162 11.23 4.19 -6.46
C SER A 162 10.54 5.18 -7.41
N LEU A 163 11.33 6.02 -8.11
CA LEU A 163 10.79 6.98 -9.07
C LEU A 163 10.10 6.31 -10.24
N TYR A 164 10.70 5.23 -10.76
CA TYR A 164 10.09 4.42 -11.83
C TYR A 164 8.74 3.86 -11.39
N ALA A 165 8.71 3.19 -10.24
CA ALA A 165 7.49 2.58 -9.70
C ALA A 165 6.40 3.62 -9.40
N SER A 166 6.77 4.77 -8.82
CA SER A 166 5.84 5.88 -8.55
C SER A 166 5.23 6.43 -9.82
N LYS A 167 6.06 6.76 -10.80
CA LYS A 167 5.63 7.37 -12.06
C LYS A 167 4.68 6.45 -12.83
N TYR A 168 5.13 5.25 -13.14
CA TYR A 168 4.34 4.32 -13.96
C TYR A 168 3.13 3.77 -13.19
N GLY A 169 3.26 3.59 -11.87
CA GLY A 169 2.12 3.25 -11.02
C GLY A 169 1.04 4.33 -11.02
N TYR A 170 1.42 5.59 -10.93
CA TYR A 170 0.48 6.73 -11.05
C TYR A 170 -0.21 6.76 -12.41
N GLU A 171 0.55 6.61 -13.50
CA GLU A 171 -0.01 6.57 -14.85
C GLU A 171 -1.00 5.41 -15.00
N GLU A 172 -0.65 4.21 -14.52
CA GLU A 172 -1.49 3.02 -14.60
C GLU A 172 -2.84 3.22 -13.88
N VAL A 173 -2.82 3.66 -12.62
CA VAL A 173 -4.06 3.79 -11.84
C VAL A 173 -5.00 4.85 -12.40
N ASN A 174 -4.46 5.88 -13.09
CA ASN A 174 -5.27 6.87 -13.75
C ASN A 174 -6.03 6.34 -14.99
N THR A 175 -5.66 5.17 -15.50
CA THR A 175 -6.40 4.48 -16.57
C THR A 175 -7.57 3.65 -16.03
N LEU A 176 -7.56 3.28 -14.75
CA LEU A 176 -8.56 2.43 -14.10
C LEU A 176 -9.81 3.23 -13.67
N LYS A 177 -10.44 3.93 -14.61
CA LYS A 177 -11.63 4.75 -14.38
C LYS A 177 -12.91 3.97 -14.63
N TRP A 178 -13.98 4.31 -13.91
CA TRP A 178 -15.32 3.74 -14.09
C TRP A 178 -15.81 3.89 -15.54
N ASN A 179 -15.55 5.04 -16.19
CA ASN A 179 -15.93 5.26 -17.59
C ASN A 179 -15.36 4.19 -18.51
N ASN A 180 -14.10 3.77 -18.30
CA ASN A 180 -13.48 2.74 -19.12
C ASN A 180 -14.11 1.36 -18.90
N ALA A 181 -14.49 1.05 -17.67
CA ALA A 181 -15.21 -0.18 -17.32
C ALA A 181 -16.61 -0.19 -17.94
N THR A 182 -17.33 0.94 -17.86
CA THR A 182 -18.66 1.12 -18.45
C THR A 182 -18.65 0.99 -19.98
N LEU A 183 -17.67 1.59 -20.64
CA LEU A 183 -17.51 1.48 -22.11
C LEU A 183 -17.26 0.02 -22.53
N LYS A 184 -16.44 -0.73 -21.80
CA LYS A 184 -16.23 -2.16 -22.09
C LYS A 184 -17.51 -2.96 -21.97
N LEU A 185 -18.29 -2.73 -20.91
CA LEU A 185 -19.60 -3.38 -20.72
C LEU A 185 -20.57 -3.01 -21.83
N LYS A 186 -20.70 -1.73 -22.18
CA LYS A 186 -21.54 -1.25 -23.27
C LYS A 186 -21.21 -1.96 -24.59
N ASN A 187 -19.93 -2.01 -24.96
CA ASN A 187 -19.47 -2.66 -26.19
C ASN A 187 -19.83 -4.16 -26.21
N ILE A 188 -19.74 -4.86 -25.06
CA ILE A 188 -20.15 -6.26 -24.95
C ILE A 188 -21.64 -6.40 -25.18
N TYR A 189 -22.49 -5.57 -24.55
CA TYR A 189 -23.94 -5.60 -24.77
C TYR A 189 -24.29 -5.31 -26.24
N GLU A 190 -23.72 -4.29 -26.84
CA GLU A 190 -23.93 -3.96 -28.24
C GLU A 190 -23.53 -5.11 -29.19
N SER A 191 -22.44 -5.82 -28.88
CA SER A 191 -22.01 -6.99 -29.67
C SER A 191 -22.97 -8.20 -29.58
N ILE A 192 -23.76 -8.27 -28.54
CA ILE A 192 -24.76 -9.36 -28.33
C ILE A 192 -26.10 -8.98 -28.98
N ILE A 193 -26.53 -7.71 -28.86
CA ILE A 193 -27.82 -7.24 -29.36
C ILE A 193 -27.81 -7.15 -30.90
N ASN A 194 -26.65 -6.83 -31.51
CA ASN A 194 -26.50 -6.68 -32.94
C ASN A 194 -26.13 -7.99 -33.68
N LYS A 195 -26.22 -9.13 -33.00
CA LYS A 195 -26.19 -10.48 -33.60
C LYS A 195 -27.60 -11.01 -33.80
#